data_c8c8490c5bfa5cd540070cd622bf7264
#
_entry.id   c8c8490c5bfa5cd540070cd622bf7264
#
_cell.length_a   1.000
_cell.length_b   1.000
_cell.length_c   1.000
_cell.angle_alpha   90.00
_cell.angle_beta   90.00
_cell.angle_gamma   90.00
#
_symmetry.space_group_name_H-M   'P 1'
#
loop_
_entity.id
_entity.type
_entity.pdbx_description
1 polymer ?
#
loop_
_entity_poly.entity_id
_entity_poly.type
_entity_poly.pdbx_seq_one_letter_code
_entity_poly.pdbx_strand_id
1 'polypeptide(L)'
;MKHLIIIAATLFSTLSFSQNTGLIVGKVLDNEVENAPLVLADISIKNTEVKANTDQTGMFVIENIEAGDYTLVCSFVGYESKEINVHVDGLNPVELKLTLEASSVSMDDIALAMAMANAGQSLKNTSDQ
;
A
#
# COMPACT_ATOMS: atom_id res chain seq x y z
N MET A 1 -16.29 -46.74 28.87
CA MET A 1 -15.06 -46.48 28.11
C MET A 1 -15.28 -46.20 26.63
N LYS A 2 -16.21 -46.87 25.96
CA LYS A 2 -16.50 -46.59 24.54
C LYS A 2 -17.04 -45.20 24.27
N HIS A 3 -17.75 -44.59 25.22
CA HIS A 3 -18.32 -43.25 25.09
C HIS A 3 -17.27 -42.13 25.20
N LEU A 4 -16.18 -42.35 25.92
CA LEU A 4 -15.07 -41.38 26.07
C LEU A 4 -14.28 -41.21 24.79
N ILE A 5 -14.15 -42.29 24.03
CA ILE A 5 -13.42 -42.25 22.73
C ILE A 5 -14.22 -41.50 21.66
N ILE A 6 -15.54 -41.66 21.68
CA ILE A 6 -16.45 -40.98 20.77
C ILE A 6 -16.46 -39.45 21.01
N ILE A 7 -16.46 -39.05 22.29
CA ILE A 7 -16.41 -37.64 22.70
C ILE A 7 -15.08 -37.02 22.32
N ALA A 8 -13.97 -37.71 22.47
CA ALA A 8 -12.65 -37.23 22.06
C ALA A 8 -12.53 -37.08 20.56
N ALA A 9 -13.15 -37.98 19.79
CA ALA A 9 -13.16 -37.90 18.32
C ALA A 9 -14.00 -36.72 17.78
N THR A 10 -15.11 -36.40 18.45
CA THR A 10 -15.96 -35.26 18.08
C THR A 10 -15.32 -33.89 18.40
N LEU A 11 -14.49 -33.82 19.45
CA LEU A 11 -13.77 -32.59 19.78
C LEU A 11 -12.66 -32.28 18.79
N PHE A 12 -12.09 -33.29 18.15
CA PHE A 12 -11.00 -33.07 17.17
C PHE A 12 -11.49 -32.60 15.79
N SER A 13 -12.77 -32.84 15.49
CA SER A 13 -13.33 -32.47 14.17
C SER A 13 -13.68 -30.98 14.04
N THR A 14 -13.63 -30.20 15.13
CA THR A 14 -13.95 -28.78 15.11
C THR A 14 -12.76 -27.86 14.83
N LEU A 15 -11.56 -28.41 14.67
CA LEU A 15 -10.34 -27.63 14.48
C LEU A 15 -9.93 -27.43 13.01
N SER A 16 -10.70 -27.95 12.06
CA SER A 16 -10.39 -27.73 10.65
C SER A 16 -11.12 -26.52 10.09
N PHE A 17 -10.90 -25.35 10.70
CA PHE A 17 -11.16 -24.10 10.00
C PHE A 17 -10.03 -23.90 8.99
N SER A 18 -10.33 -24.25 7.74
CA SER A 18 -9.51 -23.87 6.61
C SER A 18 -9.41 -22.34 6.60
N GLN A 19 -8.24 -21.81 6.95
CA GLN A 19 -7.98 -20.39 6.83
C GLN A 19 -7.90 -20.08 5.32
N ASN A 20 -8.89 -19.33 4.85
CA ASN A 20 -8.96 -18.92 3.45
C ASN A 20 -8.12 -17.65 3.30
N THR A 21 -6.80 -17.81 3.19
CA THR A 21 -5.87 -16.71 3.01
C THR A 21 -5.38 -16.68 1.55
N GLY A 22 -5.14 -15.48 1.08
CA GLY A 22 -4.68 -15.24 -0.28
C GLY A 22 -3.33 -14.53 -0.33
N LEU A 23 -2.94 -14.20 -1.54
CA LEU A 23 -1.65 -13.62 -1.89
C LEU A 23 -1.85 -12.48 -2.88
N ILE A 24 -1.20 -11.36 -2.64
CA ILE A 24 -1.13 -10.25 -3.60
C ILE A 24 0.31 -10.10 -4.04
N VAL A 25 0.55 -10.15 -5.33
CA VAL A 25 1.85 -9.90 -5.96
C VAL A 25 1.70 -8.74 -6.92
N GLY A 26 2.59 -7.76 -6.83
CA GLY A 26 2.51 -6.62 -7.71
C GLY A 26 3.87 -6.10 -8.12
N LYS A 27 3.85 -5.24 -9.11
CA LYS A 27 5.02 -4.54 -9.60
C LYS A 27 4.71 -3.06 -9.74
N VAL A 28 5.60 -2.22 -9.25
CA VAL A 28 5.45 -0.76 -9.30
C VAL A 28 6.50 -0.19 -10.25
N LEU A 29 6.04 0.56 -11.23
CA LEU A 29 6.86 1.12 -12.29
C LEU A 29 6.73 2.63 -12.32
N ASP A 30 7.77 3.27 -12.84
CA ASP A 30 7.83 4.71 -13.03
C ASP A 30 7.31 5.08 -14.43
N ASN A 31 6.28 5.91 -14.48
CA ASN A 31 5.74 6.40 -15.75
C ASN A 31 6.65 7.44 -16.43
N GLU A 32 7.51 8.09 -15.64
CA GLU A 32 8.38 9.16 -16.15
C GLU A 32 9.65 8.63 -16.82
N VAL A 33 10.12 7.45 -16.44
CA VAL A 33 11.37 6.87 -16.92
C VAL A 33 11.10 5.48 -17.49
N GLU A 34 10.55 5.41 -18.68
CA GLU A 34 10.37 4.20 -19.51
C GLU A 34 9.97 2.94 -18.73
N ASN A 35 9.03 3.09 -17.78
CA ASN A 35 8.58 1.99 -16.93
C ASN A 35 9.70 1.34 -16.12
N ALA A 36 10.66 2.14 -15.65
CA ALA A 36 11.69 1.67 -14.73
C ALA A 36 11.07 1.20 -13.41
N PRO A 37 11.60 0.13 -12.77
CA PRO A 37 11.07 -0.32 -11.48
C PRO A 37 11.33 0.73 -10.39
N LEU A 38 10.32 0.98 -9.55
CA LEU A 38 10.45 1.82 -8.38
C LEU A 38 10.85 0.94 -7.19
N VAL A 39 12.06 1.16 -6.68
CA VAL A 39 12.65 0.42 -5.58
C VAL A 39 12.26 1.07 -4.26
N LEU A 40 11.83 0.28 -3.28
CA LEU A 40 11.40 0.72 -1.95
C LEU A 40 10.16 1.63 -1.97
N ALA A 41 9.29 1.46 -2.96
CA ALA A 41 7.97 2.08 -2.92
C ALA A 41 7.15 1.47 -1.78
N ASP A 42 6.35 2.28 -1.12
CA ASP A 42 5.51 1.84 0.00
C ASP A 42 4.16 1.34 -0.51
N ILE A 43 3.80 0.16 -0.07
CA ILE A 43 2.50 -0.44 -0.31
C ILE A 43 1.82 -0.64 1.02
N SER A 44 0.59 -0.18 1.16
CA SER A 44 -0.19 -0.40 2.37
C SER A 44 -1.62 -0.80 2.00
N ILE A 45 -2.28 -1.50 2.91
CA ILE A 45 -3.71 -1.78 2.79
C ILE A 45 -4.45 -0.78 3.66
N LYS A 46 -5.34 -0.02 3.04
CA LYS A 46 -6.10 1.04 3.69
C LYS A 46 -6.89 0.49 4.88
N ASN A 47 -6.87 1.23 5.98
CA ASN A 47 -7.53 0.89 7.25
C ASN A 47 -6.97 -0.36 7.94
N THR A 48 -5.75 -0.77 7.59
CA THR A 48 -5.03 -1.87 8.26
C THR A 48 -3.59 -1.45 8.54
N GLU A 49 -2.86 -2.29 9.29
CA GLU A 49 -1.44 -2.10 9.54
C GLU A 49 -0.57 -2.88 8.55
N VAL A 50 -1.16 -3.52 7.55
CA VAL A 50 -0.44 -4.32 6.57
C VAL A 50 0.33 -3.42 5.62
N LYS A 51 1.64 -3.63 5.55
CA LYS A 51 2.56 -2.84 4.73
C LYS A 51 3.56 -3.75 4.03
N ALA A 52 4.03 -3.32 2.87
CA ALA A 52 5.10 -3.97 2.12
C ALA A 52 5.89 -2.90 1.37
N ASN A 53 7.08 -3.25 0.93
CA ASN A 53 7.91 -2.39 0.09
C ASN A 53 8.31 -3.14 -1.17
N THR A 54 8.53 -2.41 -2.25
CA THR A 54 9.05 -3.01 -3.46
C THR A 54 10.53 -3.34 -3.33
N ASP A 55 10.95 -4.39 -3.99
CA ASP A 55 12.35 -4.83 -4.07
C ASP A 55 13.10 -4.12 -5.22
N GLN A 56 14.31 -4.59 -5.53
CA GLN A 56 15.15 -4.01 -6.59
C GLN A 56 14.54 -4.17 -7.98
N THR A 57 13.60 -5.08 -8.16
CA THR A 57 12.87 -5.27 -9.42
C THR A 57 11.55 -4.52 -9.46
N GLY A 58 11.21 -3.80 -8.40
CA GLY A 58 9.95 -3.08 -8.27
C GLY A 58 8.79 -3.97 -7.85
N MET A 59 9.05 -5.21 -7.44
CA MET A 59 8.00 -6.16 -7.04
C MET A 59 7.74 -6.10 -5.55
N PHE A 60 6.48 -6.34 -5.17
CA PHE A 60 6.06 -6.49 -3.79
C PHE A 60 5.17 -7.73 -3.64
N VAL A 61 5.15 -8.28 -2.43
CA VAL A 61 4.33 -9.45 -2.09
C VAL A 61 3.64 -9.19 -0.76
N ILE A 62 2.33 -9.44 -0.69
CA ILE A 62 1.55 -9.44 0.54
C ILE A 62 0.97 -10.84 0.71
N GLU A 63 1.44 -11.55 1.74
CA GLU A 63 1.08 -12.94 2.03
C GLU A 63 0.11 -13.03 3.19
N ASN A 64 -0.59 -14.17 3.28
CA ASN A 64 -1.43 -14.52 4.41
C ASN A 64 -2.51 -13.47 4.73
N ILE A 65 -3.09 -12.90 3.68
CA ILE A 65 -4.19 -11.96 3.82
C ILE A 65 -5.52 -12.71 3.66
N GLU A 66 -6.48 -12.43 4.54
CA GLU A 66 -7.78 -13.07 4.47
C GLU A 66 -8.50 -12.71 3.17
N ALA A 67 -9.32 -13.65 2.66
CA ALA A 67 -10.15 -13.38 1.49
C ALA A 67 -11.10 -12.21 1.75
N GLY A 68 -11.24 -11.32 0.78
CA GLY A 68 -12.09 -10.15 0.89
C GLY A 68 -11.68 -9.05 -0.06
N ASP A 69 -12.33 -7.90 0.08
CA ASP A 69 -12.07 -6.73 -0.73
C ASP A 69 -11.18 -5.73 0.02
N TYR A 70 -10.15 -5.25 -0.64
CA TYR A 70 -9.18 -4.34 -0.05
C TYR A 70 -8.87 -3.18 -0.99
N THR A 71 -8.44 -2.07 -0.40
CA THR A 71 -7.88 -0.94 -1.14
C THR A 71 -6.38 -0.86 -0.83
N LEU A 72 -5.56 -1.05 -1.85
CA LEU A 72 -4.12 -0.86 -1.75
C LEU A 72 -3.77 0.60 -2.02
N VAL A 73 -2.85 1.12 -1.23
CA VAL A 73 -2.28 2.46 -1.42
C VAL A 73 -0.81 2.29 -1.75
N CYS A 74 -0.41 2.76 -2.91
CA CYS A 74 0.98 2.74 -3.35
C CYS A 74 1.51 4.17 -3.34
N SER A 75 2.67 4.39 -2.69
CA SER A 75 3.29 5.69 -2.61
C SER A 75 4.80 5.61 -2.75
N PHE A 76 5.37 6.68 -3.27
CA PHE A 76 6.81 6.85 -3.42
C PHE A 76 7.14 8.34 -3.33
N VAL A 77 8.29 8.67 -2.72
CA VAL A 77 8.69 10.06 -2.52
C VAL A 77 8.81 10.78 -3.86
N GLY A 78 8.10 11.90 -4.02
CA GLY A 78 8.08 12.69 -5.24
C GLY A 78 7.04 12.24 -6.27
N TYR A 79 6.23 11.23 -5.94
CA TYR A 79 5.20 10.69 -6.84
C TYR A 79 3.82 10.83 -6.21
N GLU A 80 2.80 10.91 -7.05
CA GLU A 80 1.42 10.89 -6.59
C GLU A 80 1.07 9.48 -6.09
N SER A 81 0.43 9.41 -4.92
CA SER A 81 -0.06 8.16 -4.38
C SER A 81 -1.21 7.61 -5.23
N LYS A 82 -1.23 6.30 -5.39
CA LYS A 82 -2.26 5.62 -6.18
C LYS A 82 -3.00 4.62 -5.31
N GLU A 83 -4.32 4.65 -5.40
CA GLU A 83 -5.18 3.67 -4.73
C GLU A 83 -5.77 2.72 -5.77
N ILE A 84 -5.83 1.43 -5.43
CA ILE A 84 -6.43 0.41 -6.27
C ILE A 84 -7.24 -0.55 -5.42
N ASN A 85 -8.45 -0.87 -5.87
CA ASN A 85 -9.31 -1.86 -5.23
C ASN A 85 -8.95 -3.25 -5.75
N VAL A 86 -8.79 -4.20 -4.84
CA VAL A 86 -8.46 -5.58 -5.17
C VAL A 86 -9.37 -6.53 -4.44
N HIS A 87 -9.70 -7.64 -5.08
CA HIS A 87 -10.41 -8.74 -4.46
C HIS A 87 -9.46 -9.91 -4.26
N VAL A 88 -9.33 -10.37 -3.02
CA VAL A 88 -8.46 -11.48 -2.63
C VAL A 88 -9.30 -12.71 -2.37
N ASP A 89 -8.94 -13.82 -3.01
CA ASP A 89 -9.50 -15.12 -2.70
C ASP A 89 -8.38 -16.10 -2.32
N GLY A 90 -8.72 -17.22 -1.70
CA GLY A 90 -7.73 -18.19 -1.27
C GLY A 90 -7.26 -19.16 -2.36
N LEU A 91 -7.79 -19.06 -3.56
CA LEU A 91 -7.54 -20.01 -4.64
C LEU A 91 -6.52 -19.48 -5.65
N ASN A 92 -6.57 -18.19 -5.95
CA ASN A 92 -5.73 -17.57 -6.97
C ASN A 92 -5.02 -16.34 -6.42
N PRO A 93 -3.72 -16.17 -6.66
CA PRO A 93 -3.04 -14.94 -6.28
C PRO A 93 -3.54 -13.76 -7.12
N VAL A 94 -3.57 -12.58 -6.52
CA VAL A 94 -3.87 -11.33 -7.22
C VAL A 94 -2.56 -10.82 -7.82
N GLU A 95 -2.55 -10.58 -9.11
CA GLU A 95 -1.40 -10.01 -9.82
C GLU A 95 -1.73 -8.58 -10.24
N LEU A 96 -0.84 -7.63 -9.89
CA LEU A 96 -1.03 -6.21 -10.14
C LEU A 96 0.19 -5.62 -10.83
N LYS A 97 -0.07 -4.66 -11.71
CA LYS A 97 0.95 -3.79 -12.27
C LYS A 97 0.52 -2.35 -12.04
N LEU A 98 1.30 -1.63 -11.26
CA LEU A 98 1.01 -0.24 -10.91
C LEU A 98 2.07 0.65 -11.54
N THR A 99 1.62 1.76 -12.12
CA THR A 99 2.52 2.78 -12.67
C THR A 99 2.26 4.07 -11.92
N LEU A 100 3.30 4.62 -11.30
CA LEU A 100 3.22 5.90 -10.59
C LEU A 100 3.69 7.05 -11.47
N GLU A 101 3.04 8.18 -11.30
CA GLU A 101 3.38 9.42 -11.99
C GLU A 101 4.00 10.40 -11.00
N ALA A 102 4.98 11.17 -11.45
CA ALA A 102 5.59 12.19 -10.62
C ALA A 102 4.54 13.19 -10.13
N SER A 103 4.71 13.64 -8.90
CA SER A 103 3.84 14.65 -8.33
C SER A 103 3.85 15.92 -9.18
N SER A 104 2.65 16.42 -9.52
CA SER A 104 2.48 17.61 -10.36
C SER A 104 2.65 18.93 -9.59
N VAL A 105 3.48 18.94 -8.54
CA VAL A 105 3.87 20.18 -7.87
C VAL A 105 4.73 20.95 -8.86
N SER A 106 4.12 21.88 -9.58
CA SER A 106 4.83 22.68 -10.56
C SER A 106 5.82 23.61 -9.86
N MET A 107 6.84 24.03 -10.60
CA MET A 107 7.77 25.05 -10.09
C MET A 107 7.04 26.33 -9.73
N ASP A 108 5.93 26.63 -10.38
CA ASP A 108 5.07 27.79 -10.09
C ASP A 108 4.43 27.66 -8.70
N ASP A 109 3.98 26.48 -8.30
CA ASP A 109 3.39 26.24 -6.98
C ASP A 109 4.44 26.40 -5.88
N ILE A 110 5.66 25.93 -6.10
CA ILE A 110 6.78 26.09 -5.16
C ILE A 110 7.16 27.56 -5.05
N ALA A 111 7.25 28.28 -6.17
CA ALA A 111 7.55 29.70 -6.21
C ALA A 111 6.49 30.52 -5.46
N LEU A 112 5.22 30.18 -5.63
CA LEU A 112 4.11 30.83 -4.92
C LEU A 112 4.20 30.60 -3.42
N ALA A 113 4.48 29.36 -2.99
CA ALA A 113 4.63 29.04 -1.56
C ALA A 113 5.79 29.80 -0.92
N MET A 114 6.92 29.90 -1.62
CA MET A 114 8.08 30.69 -1.17
C MET A 114 7.79 32.20 -1.13
N ALA A 115 7.08 32.71 -2.11
CA ALA A 115 6.67 34.11 -2.15
C ALA A 115 5.74 34.48 -0.99
N MET A 116 4.81 33.59 -0.65
CA MET A 116 3.91 33.78 0.51
C MET A 116 4.67 33.77 1.83
N ALA A 117 5.65 32.88 2.00
CA ALA A 117 6.50 32.83 3.18
C ALA A 117 7.35 34.11 3.33
N ASN A 118 7.93 34.63 2.24
CA ASN A 118 8.68 35.86 2.24
C ASN A 118 7.81 37.09 2.51
N ALA A 119 6.60 37.13 1.98
CA ALA A 119 5.65 38.21 2.23
C ALA A 119 5.27 38.31 3.73
N GLY A 120 5.09 37.15 4.39
CA GLY A 120 4.84 37.08 5.81
C GLY A 120 5.99 37.64 6.65
N GLN A 121 7.24 37.34 6.29
CA GLN A 121 8.42 37.86 6.94
C GLN A 121 8.61 39.36 6.72
N SER A 122 8.34 39.85 5.52
CA SER A 122 8.44 41.25 5.18
C SER A 122 7.46 42.10 5.97
N LEU A 123 6.23 41.63 6.13
CA LEU A 123 5.20 42.31 6.95
C LEU A 123 5.58 42.34 8.43
N LYS A 124 6.18 41.26 8.92
CA LYS A 124 6.62 41.17 10.32
C LYS A 124 7.75 42.15 10.63
N ASN A 125 8.68 42.34 9.71
CA ASN A 125 9.78 43.31 9.84
C ASN A 125 9.33 44.74 9.80
N THR A 126 8.24 45.05 9.09
CA THR A 126 7.70 46.39 9.00
C THR A 126 6.90 46.80 10.26
N SER A 127 6.35 45.82 11.00
CA SER A 127 5.59 46.09 12.22
C SER A 127 6.47 46.36 13.44
N ASP A 128 7.78 46.08 13.38
CA ASP A 128 8.73 46.33 14.47
C ASP A 128 9.34 47.73 14.46
N GLN A 129 8.88 48.60 13.59
CA GLN A 129 9.22 50.01 13.57
C GLN A 129 8.08 50.84 14.16
#